data_49ba48b6af9f242dca6385838d7b9b73
#
_entry.id   49ba48b6af9f242dca6385838d7b9b73
#
_cell.length_a   1.000
_cell.length_b   1.000
_cell.length_c   1.000
_cell.angle_alpha   90.00
_cell.angle_beta   90.00
_cell.angle_gamma   90.00
#
_symmetry.space_group_name_H-M   'P 1'
#
loop_
_entity.id
_entity.type
_entity.pdbx_description
1 polymer ?
#
loop_
_entity_poly.entity_id
_entity_poly.type
_entity_poly.pdbx_seq_one_letter_code
_entity_poly.pdbx_strand_id
1 'polypeptide(L)'
;MRLLRSSRLLAAVLLAACAGLAQGGDLVVIVSARSQVGALRPEQVAAIFLAQAPRFPNGAVANALDQPVGSALRDQFYLGVSGKTPALLKVYWSKMVFTGRAQPPRELAGSAAVRRAVAEDPALIGYIEREALDPSVRPVLLVH
;
A
#
# COMPACT_ATOMS: atom_id res chain seq x y z
N MET A 1 33.44 44.51 -51.01
CA MET A 1 33.53 44.41 -49.58
C MET A 1 32.16 44.18 -49.02
N ARG A 2 31.87 42.96 -48.72
CA ARG A 2 30.60 42.61 -48.12
C ARG A 2 30.84 41.77 -46.87
N LEU A 3 30.48 42.33 -45.75
CA LEU A 3 30.48 41.65 -44.48
C LEU A 3 29.29 40.72 -44.39
N LEU A 4 29.55 39.46 -44.48
CA LEU A 4 28.55 38.44 -44.20
C LEU A 4 28.41 38.27 -42.69
N ARG A 5 27.35 38.83 -42.14
CA ARG A 5 26.94 38.56 -40.77
C ARG A 5 26.29 37.20 -40.70
N SER A 6 27.04 36.27 -40.23
CA SER A 6 26.49 34.94 -39.83
C SER A 6 25.81 35.10 -38.50
N SER A 7 24.52 35.20 -38.52
CA SER A 7 23.69 35.10 -37.32
C SER A 7 23.69 33.63 -36.84
N ARG A 8 24.50 33.35 -35.86
CA ARG A 8 24.43 32.11 -35.13
C ARG A 8 23.27 32.19 -34.15
N LEU A 9 22.14 31.63 -34.54
CA LEU A 9 21.06 31.32 -33.63
C LEU A 9 21.53 30.18 -32.74
N LEU A 10 21.90 30.52 -31.51
CA LEU A 10 22.03 29.56 -30.43
C LEU A 10 20.59 29.11 -30.04
N ALA A 11 20.19 28.00 -30.58
CA ALA A 11 19.03 27.30 -30.04
C ALA A 11 19.41 26.73 -28.66
N ALA A 12 19.05 27.44 -27.63
CA ALA A 12 19.11 26.92 -26.28
C ALA A 12 18.00 25.86 -26.18
N VAL A 13 18.39 24.60 -26.32
CA VAL A 13 17.52 23.49 -25.97
C VAL A 13 17.44 23.47 -24.45
N LEU A 14 16.38 24.04 -23.94
CA LEU A 14 15.99 23.83 -22.54
C LEU A 14 15.55 22.37 -22.42
N LEU A 15 16.46 21.52 -21.99
CA LEU A 15 16.10 20.20 -21.48
C LEU A 15 15.36 20.44 -20.16
N ALA A 16 14.06 20.54 -20.22
CA ALA A 16 13.22 20.45 -19.06
C ALA A 16 13.35 19.00 -18.54
N ALA A 17 14.26 18.79 -17.62
CA ALA A 17 14.29 17.61 -16.81
C ALA A 17 12.99 17.63 -15.99
N CYS A 18 11.97 16.99 -16.52
CA CYS A 18 10.84 16.55 -15.72
C CYS A 18 11.41 15.54 -14.73
N ALA A 19 11.91 16.03 -13.61
CA ALA A 19 12.06 15.21 -12.43
C ALA A 19 10.63 14.79 -12.08
N GLY A 20 10.21 13.65 -12.60
CA GLY A 20 8.99 13.01 -12.16
C GLY A 20 9.15 12.80 -10.67
N LEU A 21 8.47 13.62 -9.87
CA LEU A 21 8.23 13.30 -8.49
C LEU A 21 7.60 11.91 -8.52
N ALA A 22 8.31 10.91 -8.01
CA ALA A 22 7.75 9.60 -7.79
C ALA A 22 6.66 9.78 -6.73
N GLN A 23 5.47 10.16 -7.19
CA GLN A 23 4.28 10.07 -6.36
C GLN A 23 4.07 8.58 -6.14
N GLY A 24 4.16 8.13 -4.87
CA GLY A 24 3.73 6.80 -4.52
C GLY A 24 2.33 6.63 -5.12
N GLY A 25 2.17 5.65 -6.02
CA GLY A 25 0.88 5.36 -6.64
C GLY A 25 -0.17 5.04 -5.60
N ASP A 26 -1.44 5.14 -5.98
CA ASP A 26 -2.53 4.71 -5.13
C ASP A 26 -2.38 3.22 -4.80
N LEU A 27 -2.72 2.86 -3.59
CA LEU A 27 -2.84 1.48 -3.18
C LEU A 27 -4.30 1.16 -2.81
N VAL A 28 -4.65 -0.10 -2.93
CA VAL A 28 -5.98 -0.59 -2.58
C VAL A 28 -5.88 -1.69 -1.54
N VAL A 29 -6.78 -1.65 -0.58
CA VAL A 29 -7.00 -2.75 0.37
C VAL A 29 -7.99 -3.70 -0.28
N ILE A 30 -7.67 -4.99 -0.29
CA ILE A 30 -8.40 -6.02 -1.02
C ILE A 30 -8.87 -7.15 -0.12
N VAL A 31 -10.00 -7.72 -0.51
CA VAL A 31 -10.52 -9.00 -0.03
C VAL A 31 -10.79 -9.90 -1.24
N SER A 32 -11.02 -11.19 -1.00
CA SER A 32 -11.43 -12.11 -2.07
C SER A 32 -12.69 -11.59 -2.80
N ALA A 33 -12.76 -11.84 -4.11
CA ALA A 33 -13.98 -11.54 -4.87
C ALA A 33 -15.22 -12.30 -4.31
N ARG A 34 -15.00 -13.41 -3.60
CA ARG A 34 -16.05 -14.18 -2.93
C ARG A 34 -16.44 -13.65 -1.56
N SER A 35 -15.70 -12.69 -1.03
CA SER A 35 -15.99 -12.09 0.28
C SER A 35 -17.28 -11.27 0.23
N GLN A 36 -18.04 -11.29 1.31
CA GLN A 36 -19.22 -10.46 1.49
C GLN A 36 -18.93 -9.16 2.28
N VAL A 37 -17.67 -8.92 2.59
CA VAL A 37 -17.24 -7.70 3.30
C VAL A 37 -17.50 -6.49 2.43
N GLY A 38 -18.17 -5.47 2.98
CA GLY A 38 -18.40 -4.20 2.30
C GLY A 38 -17.20 -3.27 2.37
N ALA A 39 -17.35 -2.04 1.89
CA ALA A 39 -16.33 -1.00 2.02
C ALA A 39 -15.94 -0.81 3.48
N LEU A 40 -14.65 -0.61 3.72
CA LEU A 40 -14.08 -0.40 5.05
C LEU A 40 -13.56 1.03 5.18
N ARG A 41 -13.61 1.54 6.39
CA ARG A 41 -12.96 2.80 6.73
C ARG A 41 -11.48 2.57 7.08
N PRO A 42 -10.62 3.57 6.93
CA PRO A 42 -9.20 3.45 7.30
C PRO A 42 -9.00 2.92 8.72
N GLU A 43 -9.79 3.38 9.69
CA GLU A 43 -9.69 2.97 11.09
C GLU A 43 -10.03 1.49 11.28
N GLN A 44 -10.98 0.96 10.51
CA GLN A 44 -11.35 -0.46 10.55
C GLN A 44 -10.22 -1.33 9.98
N VAL A 45 -9.61 -0.89 8.89
CA VAL A 45 -8.44 -1.56 8.30
C VAL A 45 -7.26 -1.52 9.26
N ALA A 46 -6.96 -0.35 9.82
CA ALA A 46 -5.88 -0.21 10.80
C ALA A 46 -6.05 -1.14 12.00
N ALA A 47 -7.26 -1.26 12.53
CA ALA A 47 -7.54 -2.13 13.67
C ALA A 47 -7.25 -3.61 13.36
N ILE A 48 -7.55 -4.07 12.14
CA ILE A 48 -7.25 -5.43 11.72
C ILE A 48 -5.73 -5.63 11.59
N PHE A 49 -5.05 -4.74 10.88
CA PHE A 49 -3.60 -4.86 10.62
C PHE A 49 -2.74 -4.64 11.86
N LEU A 50 -3.23 -3.89 12.84
CA LEU A 50 -2.55 -3.69 14.13
C LEU A 50 -2.95 -4.72 15.20
N ALA A 51 -3.64 -5.76 14.81
CA ALA A 51 -4.11 -6.84 15.68
C ALA A 51 -5.00 -6.38 16.85
N GLN A 52 -5.75 -5.30 16.65
CA GLN A 52 -6.71 -4.77 17.62
C GLN A 52 -8.12 -5.36 17.41
N ALA A 53 -8.42 -5.81 16.18
CA ALA A 53 -9.68 -6.43 15.80
C ALA A 53 -9.41 -7.61 14.87
N PRO A 54 -9.64 -8.87 15.28
CA PRO A 54 -9.37 -10.04 14.44
C PRO A 54 -10.53 -10.39 13.49
N ARG A 55 -11.51 -9.49 13.37
CA ARG A 55 -12.74 -9.73 12.59
C ARG A 55 -13.10 -8.53 11.74
N PHE A 56 -13.74 -8.83 10.62
CA PHE A 56 -14.42 -7.82 9.83
C PHE A 56 -15.67 -7.29 10.55
N PRO A 57 -16.19 -6.12 10.15
CA PRO A 57 -17.41 -5.57 10.77
C PRO A 57 -18.64 -6.49 10.71
N ASN A 58 -18.70 -7.39 9.73
CA ASN A 58 -19.77 -8.39 9.61
C ASN A 58 -19.58 -9.61 10.54
N GLY A 59 -18.54 -9.62 11.38
CA GLY A 59 -18.24 -10.70 12.32
C GLY A 59 -17.36 -11.83 11.75
N ALA A 60 -17.11 -11.87 10.46
CA ALA A 60 -16.24 -12.88 9.85
C ALA A 60 -14.77 -12.67 10.28
N VAL A 61 -14.02 -13.76 10.35
CA VAL A 61 -12.58 -13.72 10.68
C VAL A 61 -11.81 -12.90 9.65
N ALA A 62 -10.91 -12.05 10.10
CA ALA A 62 -10.02 -11.25 9.28
C ALA A 62 -8.56 -11.53 9.65
N ASN A 63 -7.83 -12.10 8.69
CA ASN A 63 -6.40 -12.35 8.80
C ASN A 63 -5.65 -11.45 7.83
N ALA A 64 -4.84 -10.54 8.36
CA ALA A 64 -4.09 -9.59 7.57
C ALA A 64 -2.84 -10.21 6.94
N LEU A 65 -2.57 -9.85 5.69
CA LEU A 65 -1.32 -10.15 4.98
C LEU A 65 -0.57 -8.85 4.71
N ASP A 66 0.69 -8.82 5.08
CA ASP A 66 1.53 -7.64 4.97
C ASP A 66 2.50 -7.73 3.78
N GLN A 67 3.06 -6.60 3.42
CA GLN A 67 4.15 -6.47 2.47
C GLN A 67 5.49 -6.40 3.22
N PRO A 68 6.63 -6.57 2.55
CA PRO A 68 7.92 -6.61 3.23
C PRO A 68 8.23 -5.34 4.01
N VAL A 69 8.80 -5.51 5.19
CA VAL A 69 9.36 -4.38 5.98
C VAL A 69 10.38 -3.64 5.12
N GLY A 70 10.29 -2.31 5.11
CA GLY A 70 11.14 -1.43 4.31
C GLY A 70 10.63 -1.15 2.90
N SER A 71 9.56 -1.81 2.45
CA SER A 71 8.94 -1.46 1.17
C SER A 71 8.19 -0.13 1.27
N ALA A 72 8.28 0.69 0.21
CA ALA A 72 7.58 1.97 0.14
C ALA A 72 6.06 1.79 0.23
N LEU A 73 5.53 0.72 -0.35
CA LEU A 73 4.11 0.42 -0.32
C LEU A 73 3.61 0.15 1.11
N ARG A 74 4.38 -0.59 1.91
CA ARG A 74 4.06 -0.83 3.31
C ARG A 74 4.07 0.46 4.12
N ASP A 75 5.07 1.29 3.93
CA ASP A 75 5.18 2.57 4.64
C ASP A 75 4.00 3.49 4.30
N GLN A 76 3.66 3.59 3.03
CA GLN A 76 2.50 4.35 2.55
C GLN A 76 1.19 3.81 3.14
N PHE A 77 1.02 2.50 3.18
CA PHE A 77 -0.18 1.87 3.72
C PHE A 77 -0.40 2.24 5.19
N TYR A 78 0.56 1.95 6.05
CA TYR A 78 0.40 2.22 7.49
C TYR A 78 0.27 3.70 7.81
N LEU A 79 0.98 4.55 7.10
CA LEU A 79 0.81 6.00 7.24
C LEU A 79 -0.62 6.43 6.86
N GLY A 80 -1.15 5.89 5.77
CA GLY A 80 -2.48 6.24 5.26
C GLY A 80 -3.63 5.76 6.14
N VAL A 81 -3.54 4.55 6.72
CA VAL A 81 -4.63 3.99 7.52
C VAL A 81 -4.52 4.26 9.02
N SER A 82 -3.30 4.47 9.53
CA SER A 82 -3.07 4.59 10.98
C SER A 82 -2.27 5.82 11.40
N GLY A 83 -1.72 6.57 10.47
CA GLY A 83 -0.83 7.70 10.76
C GLY A 83 0.53 7.28 11.33
N LYS A 84 0.85 5.98 11.36
CA LYS A 84 2.12 5.49 11.90
C LYS A 84 3.21 5.53 10.83
N THR A 85 4.29 6.25 11.14
CA THR A 85 5.55 6.18 10.41
C THR A 85 6.22 4.81 10.62
N PRO A 86 7.19 4.41 9.78
CA PRO A 86 7.96 3.17 10.00
C PRO A 86 8.56 3.07 11.39
N ALA A 87 9.08 4.17 11.94
CA ALA A 87 9.65 4.20 13.29
C ALA A 87 8.60 3.94 14.38
N LEU A 88 7.45 4.60 14.28
CA LEU A 88 6.34 4.39 15.24
C LEU A 88 5.77 2.99 15.15
N LEU A 89 5.67 2.43 13.95
CA LEU A 89 5.20 1.08 13.72
C LEU A 89 6.15 0.04 14.34
N LYS A 90 7.46 0.25 14.19
CA LYS A 90 8.49 -0.60 14.82
C LYS A 90 8.37 -0.60 16.34
N VAL A 91 8.17 0.56 16.95
CA VAL A 91 7.97 0.69 18.41
C VAL A 91 6.68 -0.03 18.83
N TYR A 92 5.60 0.15 18.09
CA TYR A 92 4.33 -0.52 18.34
C TYR A 92 4.47 -2.04 18.38
N TRP A 93 5.06 -2.65 17.35
CA TRP A 93 5.23 -4.10 17.29
C TRP A 93 6.22 -4.63 18.32
N SER A 94 7.30 -3.90 18.58
CA SER A 94 8.25 -4.28 19.63
C SER A 94 7.55 -4.43 20.99
N LYS A 95 6.67 -3.48 21.32
CA LYS A 95 5.89 -3.52 22.55
C LYS A 95 4.88 -4.68 22.55
N MET A 96 4.16 -4.88 21.45
CA MET A 96 3.12 -5.91 21.35
C MET A 96 3.72 -7.32 21.44
N VAL A 97 4.83 -7.56 20.75
CA VAL A 97 5.54 -8.84 20.77
C VAL A 97 6.17 -9.10 22.13
N PHE A 98 6.86 -8.10 22.68
CA PHE A 98 7.53 -8.22 23.98
C PHE A 98 6.55 -8.51 25.12
N THR A 99 5.37 -7.92 25.10
CA THR A 99 4.32 -8.14 26.12
C THR A 99 3.44 -9.36 25.83
N GLY A 100 3.69 -10.08 24.74
CA GLY A 100 2.92 -11.28 24.36
C GLY A 100 1.49 -11.00 23.93
N ARG A 101 1.15 -9.75 23.57
CA ARG A 101 -0.23 -9.35 23.24
C ARG A 101 -0.64 -9.70 21.83
N ALA A 102 0.29 -9.60 20.88
CA ALA A 102 0.01 -9.87 19.48
C ALA A 102 1.30 -10.12 18.68
N GLN A 103 1.12 -10.67 17.47
CA GLN A 103 2.16 -10.83 16.49
C GLN A 103 1.83 -9.96 15.26
N PRO A 104 2.84 -9.44 14.54
CA PRO A 104 2.61 -8.76 13.28
C PRO A 104 1.94 -9.68 12.25
N PRO A 105 1.23 -9.12 11.26
CA PRO A 105 0.71 -9.91 10.15
C PRO A 105 1.82 -10.64 9.41
N ARG A 106 1.47 -11.77 8.80
CA ARG A 106 2.37 -12.52 7.93
C ARG A 106 2.77 -11.68 6.72
N GLU A 107 4.06 -11.61 6.43
CA GLU A 107 4.58 -10.93 5.24
C GLU A 107 4.59 -11.86 4.04
N LEU A 108 4.23 -11.34 2.87
CA LEU A 108 4.41 -11.96 1.57
C LEU A 108 5.36 -11.12 0.71
N ALA A 109 5.86 -11.72 -0.37
CA ALA A 109 6.96 -11.12 -1.15
C ALA A 109 6.57 -9.86 -1.94
N GLY A 110 5.29 -9.61 -2.19
CA GLY A 110 4.83 -8.47 -2.97
C GLY A 110 3.37 -8.56 -3.35
N SER A 111 2.90 -7.60 -4.13
CA SER A 111 1.48 -7.46 -4.48
C SER A 111 0.90 -8.66 -5.21
N ALA A 112 1.66 -9.29 -6.10
CA ALA A 112 1.17 -10.49 -6.81
C ALA A 112 0.94 -11.67 -5.86
N ALA A 113 1.83 -11.87 -4.88
CA ALA A 113 1.69 -12.92 -3.89
C ALA A 113 0.52 -12.64 -2.94
N VAL A 114 0.37 -11.40 -2.48
CA VAL A 114 -0.77 -10.98 -1.64
C VAL A 114 -2.09 -11.19 -2.39
N ARG A 115 -2.18 -10.73 -3.63
CA ARG A 115 -3.39 -10.87 -4.44
C ARG A 115 -3.80 -12.34 -4.61
N ARG A 116 -2.84 -13.22 -4.95
CA ARG A 116 -3.13 -14.65 -5.11
C ARG A 116 -3.63 -15.30 -3.83
N ALA A 117 -3.00 -14.99 -2.71
CA ALA A 117 -3.41 -15.53 -1.42
C ALA A 117 -4.81 -15.06 -1.03
N VAL A 118 -5.08 -13.76 -1.15
CA VAL A 118 -6.38 -13.16 -0.82
C VAL A 118 -7.50 -13.70 -1.73
N ALA A 119 -7.21 -13.94 -3.01
CA ALA A 119 -8.19 -14.48 -3.95
C ALA A 119 -8.73 -15.84 -3.50
N GLU A 120 -7.91 -16.65 -2.85
CA GLU A 120 -8.23 -18.04 -2.49
C GLU A 120 -8.95 -18.18 -1.14
N ASP A 121 -8.85 -17.15 -0.27
CA ASP A 121 -9.37 -17.24 1.09
C ASP A 121 -10.13 -15.97 1.49
N PRO A 122 -11.47 -16.02 1.64
CA PRO A 122 -12.26 -14.87 2.08
C PRO A 122 -11.95 -14.35 3.49
N ALA A 123 -11.24 -15.12 4.31
CA ALA A 123 -10.79 -14.66 5.62
C ALA A 123 -9.57 -13.74 5.56
N LEU A 124 -8.90 -13.65 4.40
CA LEU A 124 -7.71 -12.83 4.23
C LEU A 124 -8.07 -11.41 3.78
N ILE A 125 -7.23 -10.47 4.23
CA ILE A 125 -7.23 -9.08 3.80
C ILE A 125 -5.78 -8.67 3.54
N GLY A 126 -5.56 -7.93 2.48
CA GLY A 126 -4.23 -7.42 2.11
C GLY A 126 -4.32 -6.07 1.44
N TYR A 127 -3.20 -5.55 1.02
CA TYR A 127 -3.13 -4.33 0.22
C TYR A 127 -2.10 -4.51 -0.90
N ILE A 128 -2.39 -3.90 -2.03
CA ILE A 128 -1.58 -4.00 -3.26
C ILE A 128 -1.56 -2.65 -3.97
N GLU A 129 -0.62 -2.48 -4.90
CA GLU A 129 -0.71 -1.38 -5.84
C GLU A 129 -2.01 -1.50 -6.66
N ARG A 130 -2.63 -0.37 -6.95
CA ARG A 130 -3.86 -0.34 -7.74
C ARG A 130 -3.71 -1.04 -9.10
N GLU A 131 -2.56 -0.91 -9.74
CA GLU A 131 -2.26 -1.52 -11.03
C GLU A 131 -2.20 -3.05 -10.99
N ALA A 132 -2.02 -3.62 -9.80
CA ALA A 132 -2.01 -5.07 -9.60
C ALA A 132 -3.42 -5.67 -9.37
N LEU A 133 -4.45 -4.84 -9.33
CA LEU A 133 -5.83 -5.27 -9.14
C LEU A 133 -6.33 -6.08 -10.34
N ASP A 134 -7.01 -7.19 -10.05
CA ASP A 134 -7.70 -8.01 -11.06
C ASP A 134 -9.05 -8.52 -10.51
N PRO A 135 -9.87 -9.19 -11.34
CA PRO A 135 -11.21 -9.63 -10.90
C PRO A 135 -11.23 -10.72 -9.81
N SER A 136 -10.11 -11.33 -9.48
CA SER A 136 -10.03 -12.36 -8.42
C SER A 136 -10.17 -11.79 -7.02
N VAL A 137 -9.93 -10.51 -6.88
CA VAL A 137 -10.03 -9.77 -5.62
C VAL A 137 -10.89 -8.51 -5.79
N ARG A 138 -11.35 -7.98 -4.67
CA ARG A 138 -12.23 -6.82 -4.68
C ARG A 138 -11.68 -5.74 -3.74
N PRO A 139 -11.58 -4.47 -4.19
CA PRO A 139 -11.14 -3.39 -3.33
C PRO A 139 -12.23 -3.04 -2.30
N VAL A 140 -11.80 -2.78 -1.06
CA VAL A 140 -12.67 -2.34 0.04
C VAL A 140 -12.25 -0.98 0.59
N LEU A 141 -11.09 -0.49 0.24
CA LEU A 141 -10.58 0.84 0.57
C LEU A 141 -9.53 1.28 -0.43
N LEU A 142 -9.60 2.53 -0.87
CA LEU A 142 -8.54 3.20 -1.64
C LEU A 142 -7.72 4.07 -0.67
N VAL A 143 -6.39 3.93 -0.71
CA VAL A 143 -5.44 4.71 0.10
C VAL A 143 -4.58 5.55 -0.85
N HIS A 144 -4.55 6.86 -0.61
CA HIS A 144 -3.81 7.85 -1.40
C HIS A 144 -2.45 8.18 -0.79
#